data_b4047f7578f6df4b7091e9f2d91e4a73
#
_entry.id   b4047f7578f6df4b7091e9f2d91e4a73
#
_cell.length_a   1.000
_cell.length_b   1.000
_cell.length_c   1.000
_cell.angle_alpha   90.00
_cell.angle_beta   90.00
_cell.angle_gamma   90.00
#
_symmetry.space_group_name_H-M   'P 1'
#
loop_
_entity.id
_entity.type
_entity.pdbx_description
1 polymer ?
#
loop_
_entity_poly.entity_id
_entity_poly.type
_entity_poly.pdbx_seq_one_letter_code
_entity_poly.pdbx_strand_id
1 'polypeptide(L)'
;MYFFSKKINLILTVIFIMSFVTAGNLTGTVSYSGKPPKKKSLKMDADPVCSSAHRDKMYAESFIMNDDGQLANVLVCLKDVSYDGGTPKESAVIDQKGCVYSPHVFGIMKDQELIIKNSDPTMHNIHSMAKVNRQFNFAMPKVVKEKKVIFKKTEAPFYIKCDVHPWMKAWTTVVDHPYFAVSDSNGNYEITGIPVGTYDVVFWHEKAKGMGGIGEYKVTISKDGETAAVTTQDHQFVRPKKKK
;
A
#
# COMPACT_ATOMS: atom_id res chain seq x y z
N MET A 1 57.88 -46.63 35.00
CA MET A 1 57.81 -46.15 33.61
C MET A 1 56.38 -45.73 33.36
N TYR A 2 56.03 -44.41 33.55
CA TYR A 2 54.66 -43.88 33.43
C TYR A 2 54.52 -43.19 32.09
N PHE A 3 53.63 -43.70 31.25
CA PHE A 3 53.23 -43.06 30.00
C PHE A 3 52.15 -42.03 30.24
N PHE A 4 52.45 -40.74 30.04
CA PHE A 4 51.47 -39.67 30.01
C PHE A 4 50.83 -39.57 28.62
N SER A 5 49.56 -39.98 28.51
CA SER A 5 48.78 -39.77 27.30
C SER A 5 48.27 -38.33 27.29
N LYS A 6 48.79 -37.48 26.38
CA LYS A 6 48.25 -36.14 26.11
C LYS A 6 46.95 -36.26 25.28
N LYS A 7 45.80 -36.00 25.88
CA LYS A 7 44.56 -35.82 25.14
C LYS A 7 44.58 -34.45 24.46
N ILE A 8 44.65 -34.45 23.13
CA ILE A 8 44.48 -33.23 22.31
C ILE A 8 42.98 -32.93 22.21
N ASN A 9 42.51 -31.89 22.89
CA ASN A 9 41.16 -31.37 22.72
C ASN A 9 41.11 -30.53 21.45
N LEU A 10 40.50 -31.08 20.38
CA LEU A 10 40.23 -30.37 19.15
C LEU A 10 39.01 -29.45 19.39
N ILE A 11 39.25 -28.15 19.58
CA ILE A 11 38.20 -27.15 19.67
C ILE A 11 37.73 -26.87 18.23
N LEU A 12 36.55 -27.39 17.87
CA LEU A 12 35.92 -27.11 16.60
C LEU A 12 35.28 -25.69 16.67
N THR A 13 36.01 -24.70 16.14
CA THR A 13 35.45 -23.33 16.02
C THR A 13 34.44 -23.32 14.90
N VAL A 14 33.18 -23.31 15.24
CA VAL A 14 32.09 -23.09 14.28
C VAL A 14 32.08 -21.62 13.89
N ILE A 15 32.62 -21.30 12.72
CA ILE A 15 32.53 -19.96 12.13
C ILE A 15 31.08 -19.79 11.62
N PHE A 16 30.29 -19.05 12.36
CA PHE A 16 28.93 -18.62 11.94
C PHE A 16 29.12 -17.54 10.85
N ILE A 17 29.05 -17.93 9.60
CA ILE A 17 29.05 -16.97 8.49
C ILE A 17 27.71 -16.28 8.50
N MET A 18 27.67 -15.09 9.05
CA MET A 18 26.52 -14.20 9.00
C MET A 18 26.42 -13.70 7.55
N SER A 19 25.55 -14.31 6.76
CA SER A 19 25.23 -13.81 5.42
C SER A 19 24.50 -12.47 5.57
N PHE A 20 25.20 -11.37 5.31
CA PHE A 20 24.54 -10.08 5.18
C PHE A 20 23.69 -10.12 3.90
N VAL A 21 22.38 -10.20 4.06
CA VAL A 21 21.46 -9.97 2.94
C VAL A 21 21.63 -8.51 2.54
N THR A 22 22.22 -8.30 1.39
CA THR A 22 22.37 -6.97 0.83
C THR A 22 21.02 -6.54 0.25
N ALA A 23 20.55 -5.39 0.67
CA ALA A 23 19.26 -4.85 0.27
C ALA A 23 19.48 -3.47 -0.34
N GLY A 24 18.59 -3.07 -1.23
CA GLY A 24 18.54 -1.73 -1.81
C GLY A 24 17.16 -1.11 -1.65
N ASN A 25 17.03 0.12 -2.13
CA ASN A 25 15.76 0.86 -2.09
C ASN A 25 15.32 1.18 -3.52
N LEU A 26 14.01 1.22 -3.73
CA LEU A 26 13.39 1.71 -4.95
C LEU A 26 12.62 2.98 -4.62
N THR A 27 12.98 4.07 -5.28
CA THR A 27 12.31 5.37 -5.16
C THR A 27 11.81 5.83 -6.52
N GLY A 28 11.00 6.86 -6.54
CA GLY A 28 10.60 7.52 -7.78
C GLY A 28 9.42 8.44 -7.60
N THR A 29 9.00 9.03 -8.70
CA THR A 29 7.88 9.95 -8.75
C THR A 29 6.85 9.46 -9.77
N VAL A 30 5.58 9.54 -9.42
CA VAL A 30 4.47 9.22 -10.33
C VAL A 30 3.82 10.51 -10.79
N SER A 31 3.62 10.62 -12.09
CA SER A 31 3.00 11.78 -12.72
C SER A 31 1.88 11.38 -13.69
N TYR A 32 1.09 12.36 -14.13
CA TYR A 32 0.06 12.20 -15.15
C TYR A 32 0.20 13.25 -16.24
N SER A 33 0.28 12.80 -17.49
CA SER A 33 0.27 13.67 -18.66
C SER A 33 -1.11 13.69 -19.30
N GLY A 34 -1.74 14.84 -19.28
CA GLY A 34 -3.04 15.06 -19.91
C GLY A 34 -3.95 15.96 -19.08
N LYS A 35 -5.14 16.23 -19.62
CA LYS A 35 -6.13 17.04 -18.90
C LYS A 35 -6.69 16.25 -17.72
N PRO A 36 -6.53 16.72 -16.48
CA PRO A 36 -7.08 16.03 -15.32
C PRO A 36 -8.61 15.97 -15.40
N PRO A 37 -9.23 14.92 -14.84
CA PRO A 37 -10.68 14.86 -14.74
C PRO A 37 -11.20 15.99 -13.83
N LYS A 38 -12.43 16.43 -14.06
CA LYS A 38 -13.06 17.40 -13.15
C LYS A 38 -13.13 16.83 -11.74
N LYS A 39 -12.69 17.61 -10.76
CA LYS A 39 -12.83 17.24 -9.33
C LYS A 39 -14.32 17.03 -9.02
N LYS A 40 -14.66 15.85 -8.52
CA LYS A 40 -16.04 15.51 -8.12
C LYS A 40 -16.23 15.90 -6.66
N SER A 41 -17.10 16.86 -6.39
CA SER A 41 -17.44 17.19 -5.01
C SER A 41 -18.26 16.08 -4.36
N LEU A 42 -18.02 15.86 -3.09
CA LEU A 42 -18.79 14.96 -2.26
C LEU A 42 -20.05 15.67 -1.79
N LYS A 43 -21.21 15.02 -1.94
CA LYS A 43 -22.51 15.53 -1.46
C LYS A 43 -22.77 14.86 -0.12
N MET A 44 -22.44 15.56 0.96
CA MET A 44 -22.53 15.05 2.34
C MET A 44 -23.77 15.53 3.09
N ASP A 45 -24.62 16.28 2.43
CA ASP A 45 -25.81 16.95 2.99
C ASP A 45 -26.90 15.98 3.49
N ALA A 46 -26.84 14.70 3.08
CA ALA A 46 -27.77 13.68 3.57
C ALA A 46 -27.52 13.27 5.03
N ASP A 47 -26.32 13.53 5.58
CA ASP A 47 -25.98 13.31 7.00
C ASP A 47 -25.48 14.63 7.61
N PRO A 48 -26.21 15.18 8.61
CA PRO A 48 -25.82 16.43 9.26
C PRO A 48 -24.44 16.40 9.94
N VAL A 49 -24.02 15.23 10.45
CA VAL A 49 -22.68 15.06 11.05
C VAL A 49 -21.63 15.19 9.96
N CYS A 50 -21.82 14.52 8.82
CA CYS A 50 -20.89 14.57 7.71
C CYS A 50 -20.82 15.97 7.09
N SER A 51 -21.94 16.64 6.90
CA SER A 51 -21.99 17.98 6.33
C SER A 51 -21.33 19.03 7.24
N SER A 52 -21.39 18.85 8.55
CA SER A 52 -20.78 19.76 9.54
C SER A 52 -19.31 19.42 9.86
N ALA A 53 -18.83 18.24 9.46
CA ALA A 53 -17.45 17.82 9.73
C ALA A 53 -16.39 18.66 8.97
N HIS A 54 -16.80 19.34 7.91
CA HIS A 54 -15.90 20.10 7.04
C HIS A 54 -16.38 21.53 6.86
N ARG A 55 -15.46 22.49 6.99
CA ARG A 55 -15.73 23.91 6.69
C ARG A 55 -15.79 24.17 5.19
N ASP A 56 -14.93 23.46 4.46
CA ASP A 56 -14.75 23.61 3.03
C ASP A 56 -15.41 22.45 2.27
N LYS A 57 -15.65 22.68 0.99
CA LYS A 57 -16.19 21.68 0.09
C LYS A 57 -15.21 20.53 -0.10
N MET A 58 -15.63 19.33 0.26
CA MET A 58 -14.83 18.11 0.07
C MET A 58 -14.93 17.56 -1.36
N TYR A 59 -13.86 16.98 -1.83
CA TYR A 59 -13.76 16.35 -3.14
C TYR A 59 -13.34 14.89 -3.02
N ALA A 60 -13.77 14.10 -4.00
CA ALA A 60 -13.37 12.69 -4.08
C ALA A 60 -11.85 12.56 -4.30
N GLU A 61 -11.22 11.67 -3.54
CA GLU A 61 -9.78 11.40 -3.62
C GLU A 61 -9.41 10.47 -4.77
N SER A 62 -10.38 10.14 -5.60
CA SER A 62 -10.18 9.22 -6.74
C SER A 62 -9.23 9.74 -7.83
N PHE A 63 -8.80 10.98 -7.76
CA PHE A 63 -7.75 11.56 -8.60
C PHE A 63 -7.20 12.81 -7.91
N ILE A 64 -6.04 12.70 -7.30
CA ILE A 64 -5.34 13.79 -6.64
C ILE A 64 -4.06 14.04 -7.41
N MET A 65 -3.95 15.22 -8.00
CA MET A 65 -2.79 15.67 -8.76
C MET A 65 -2.46 17.08 -8.32
N ASN A 66 -1.19 17.35 -8.07
CA ASN A 66 -0.69 18.71 -7.79
C ASN A 66 -0.47 19.51 -9.07
N ASP A 67 -0.01 20.76 -8.94
CA ASP A 67 0.18 21.67 -10.07
C ASP A 67 1.33 21.26 -11.00
N ASP A 68 2.30 20.49 -10.49
CA ASP A 68 3.41 19.93 -11.26
C ASP A 68 3.04 18.65 -12.03
N GLY A 69 1.78 18.21 -11.94
CA GLY A 69 1.29 17.01 -12.60
C GLY A 69 1.63 15.71 -11.85
N GLN A 70 2.12 15.78 -10.64
CA GLN A 70 2.44 14.62 -9.80
C GLN A 70 1.16 14.03 -9.20
N LEU A 71 1.10 12.69 -9.17
CA LEU A 71 -0.12 11.94 -8.88
C LEU A 71 -0.02 11.18 -7.56
N ALA A 72 -0.92 11.46 -6.62
CA ALA A 72 -1.06 10.74 -5.37
C ALA A 72 -1.91 9.46 -5.51
N ASN A 73 -1.87 8.64 -4.47
CA ASN A 73 -2.68 7.43 -4.35
C ASN A 73 -2.39 6.38 -5.43
N VAL A 74 -1.16 6.35 -5.95
CA VAL A 74 -0.69 5.28 -6.82
C VAL A 74 -0.04 4.20 -5.96
N LEU A 75 -0.58 3.00 -6.03
CA LEU A 75 0.04 1.82 -5.44
C LEU A 75 1.20 1.38 -6.35
N VAL A 76 2.39 1.30 -5.76
CA VAL A 76 3.60 0.75 -6.38
C VAL A 76 3.94 -0.54 -5.65
N CYS A 77 4.08 -1.64 -6.39
CA CYS A 77 4.27 -2.95 -5.79
C CYS A 77 5.22 -3.80 -6.65
N LEU A 78 6.16 -4.46 -6.03
CA LEU A 78 6.98 -5.49 -6.68
C LEU A 78 6.13 -6.74 -6.91
N LYS A 79 6.37 -7.46 -8.01
CA LYS A 79 5.72 -8.75 -8.30
C LYS A 79 6.68 -9.90 -8.08
N ASP A 80 6.11 -11.03 -7.71
CA ASP A 80 6.80 -12.33 -7.66
C ASP A 80 8.09 -12.32 -6.82
N VAL A 81 8.08 -11.54 -5.72
CA VAL A 81 9.20 -11.44 -4.79
C VAL A 81 9.08 -12.55 -3.75
N SER A 82 10.12 -13.38 -3.66
CA SER A 82 10.21 -14.33 -2.55
C SER A 82 10.51 -13.58 -1.25
N TYR A 83 9.69 -13.80 -0.24
CA TYR A 83 9.86 -13.21 1.09
C TYR A 83 9.61 -14.27 2.16
N ASP A 84 10.63 -14.52 2.96
CA ASP A 84 10.63 -15.50 4.05
C ASP A 84 10.47 -14.86 5.44
N GLY A 85 10.37 -13.53 5.48
CA GLY A 85 10.08 -12.78 6.70
C GLY A 85 8.64 -12.98 7.18
N GLY A 86 8.43 -12.70 8.43
CA GLY A 86 7.10 -12.79 9.04
C GLY A 86 6.17 -11.64 8.65
N THR A 87 4.89 -11.83 8.86
CA THR A 87 3.90 -10.76 8.77
C THR A 87 4.21 -9.67 9.81
N PRO A 88 4.11 -8.38 9.47
CA PRO A 88 4.32 -7.29 10.42
C PRO A 88 3.46 -7.46 11.67
N LYS A 89 4.04 -7.19 12.84
CA LYS A 89 3.32 -7.21 14.13
C LYS A 89 2.41 -5.98 14.27
N GLU A 90 2.78 -4.89 13.62
CA GLU A 90 2.01 -3.67 13.58
C GLU A 90 0.78 -3.87 12.69
N SER A 91 -0.38 -3.52 13.23
CA SER A 91 -1.63 -3.58 12.48
C SER A 91 -1.68 -2.46 11.45
N ALA A 92 -2.18 -2.78 10.25
CA ALA A 92 -2.62 -1.74 9.33
C ALA A 92 -3.89 -1.07 9.88
N VAL A 93 -4.10 0.19 9.55
CA VAL A 93 -5.26 0.95 10.05
C VAL A 93 -5.99 1.60 8.89
N ILE A 94 -7.32 1.48 8.87
CA ILE A 94 -8.22 2.32 8.09
C ILE A 94 -9.19 3.00 9.05
N ASP A 95 -9.30 4.32 8.97
CA ASP A 95 -10.17 5.11 9.84
C ASP A 95 -11.33 5.75 9.06
N GLN A 96 -12.48 5.78 9.65
CA GLN A 96 -13.68 6.49 9.21
C GLN A 96 -13.72 7.80 10.01
N LYS A 97 -13.17 8.85 9.42
CA LYS A 97 -13.03 10.17 10.05
C LYS A 97 -13.37 11.29 9.08
N GLY A 98 -14.25 12.19 9.48
CA GLY A 98 -14.77 13.24 8.60
C GLY A 98 -15.61 12.65 7.47
N CYS A 99 -16.27 11.51 7.71
CA CYS A 99 -17.08 10.80 6.72
C CYS A 99 -16.34 10.45 5.42
N VAL A 100 -15.06 10.12 5.55
CA VAL A 100 -14.22 9.52 4.52
C VAL A 100 -13.43 8.36 5.11
N TYR A 101 -12.92 7.48 4.26
CA TYR A 101 -11.93 6.49 4.67
C TYR A 101 -10.52 7.06 4.51
N SER A 102 -9.69 6.91 5.52
CA SER A 102 -8.29 7.29 5.50
C SER A 102 -7.40 6.13 5.98
N PRO A 103 -6.38 5.73 5.20
CA PRO A 103 -5.99 6.26 3.89
C PRO A 103 -6.95 5.84 2.76
N HIS A 104 -6.96 6.59 1.64
CA HIS A 104 -7.78 6.26 0.46
C HIS A 104 -7.26 5.03 -0.29
N VAL A 105 -5.93 4.86 -0.34
CA VAL A 105 -5.26 3.68 -0.92
C VAL A 105 -4.24 3.16 0.07
N PHE A 106 -4.20 1.83 0.29
CA PHE A 106 -3.19 1.18 1.13
C PHE A 106 -2.91 -0.25 0.68
N GLY A 107 -1.73 -0.74 1.00
CA GLY A 107 -1.39 -2.15 0.91
C GLY A 107 -1.43 -2.80 2.29
N ILE A 108 -1.66 -4.10 2.34
CA ILE A 108 -1.61 -4.89 3.56
C ILE A 108 -1.01 -6.27 3.24
N MET A 109 -0.22 -6.81 4.15
CA MET A 109 0.25 -8.18 3.99
C MET A 109 -0.83 -9.19 4.37
N LYS A 110 -0.83 -10.34 3.69
CA LYS A 110 -1.68 -11.44 4.12
C LYS A 110 -1.33 -11.79 5.57
N ASP A 111 -2.33 -12.19 6.35
CA ASP A 111 -2.25 -12.49 7.78
C ASP A 111 -1.94 -11.29 8.70
N GLN A 112 -1.68 -10.10 8.17
CA GLN A 112 -1.58 -8.87 8.96
C GLN A 112 -2.96 -8.43 9.43
N GLU A 113 -3.05 -7.99 10.68
CA GLU A 113 -4.29 -7.44 11.25
C GLU A 113 -4.60 -6.08 10.60
N LEU A 114 -5.84 -5.90 10.14
CA LEU A 114 -6.39 -4.60 9.78
C LEU A 114 -7.32 -4.11 10.87
N ILE A 115 -6.96 -3.01 11.50
CA ILE A 115 -7.82 -2.28 12.43
C ILE A 115 -8.68 -1.30 11.63
N ILE A 116 -9.99 -1.46 11.77
CA ILE A 116 -10.99 -0.58 11.17
C ILE A 116 -11.52 0.31 12.28
N LYS A 117 -11.28 1.62 12.21
CA LYS A 117 -11.74 2.59 13.21
C LYS A 117 -13.00 3.34 12.73
N ASN A 118 -13.83 3.76 13.69
CA ASN A 118 -14.85 4.77 13.49
C ASN A 118 -14.60 5.93 14.46
N SER A 119 -13.95 6.97 13.97
CA SER A 119 -13.63 8.18 14.73
C SER A 119 -14.72 9.26 14.66
N ASP A 120 -15.74 9.04 13.83
CA ASP A 120 -16.86 9.97 13.70
C ASP A 120 -17.95 9.73 14.76
N PRO A 121 -18.72 10.75 15.10
CA PRO A 121 -19.87 10.64 16.00
C PRO A 121 -21.15 10.16 15.29
N THR A 122 -21.04 9.54 14.12
CA THR A 122 -22.16 8.98 13.35
C THR A 122 -21.94 7.50 13.03
N MET A 123 -22.96 6.86 12.49
CA MET A 123 -22.89 5.48 12.04
C MET A 123 -22.24 5.42 10.66
N HIS A 124 -21.25 4.58 10.53
CA HIS A 124 -20.73 4.14 9.25
C HIS A 124 -20.96 2.65 9.02
N ASN A 125 -20.67 2.22 7.83
CA ASN A 125 -20.63 0.82 7.44
C ASN A 125 -19.30 0.59 6.70
N ILE A 126 -18.71 -0.57 6.87
CA ILE A 126 -17.54 -0.97 6.10
C ILE A 126 -17.81 -2.28 5.38
N HIS A 127 -17.79 -2.21 4.05
CA HIS A 127 -18.10 -3.32 3.16
C HIS A 127 -16.93 -3.58 2.22
N SER A 128 -16.27 -4.72 2.41
CA SER A 128 -15.20 -5.20 1.54
C SER A 128 -15.75 -5.79 0.26
N MET A 129 -15.26 -5.34 -0.89
CA MET A 129 -15.60 -5.87 -2.20
C MET A 129 -14.51 -6.83 -2.73
N ALA A 130 -13.86 -7.57 -1.83
CA ALA A 130 -12.89 -8.61 -2.15
C ALA A 130 -13.50 -9.70 -3.02
N LYS A 131 -12.71 -10.29 -3.91
CA LYS A 131 -13.14 -11.39 -4.80
C LYS A 131 -12.45 -12.71 -4.46
N VAL A 132 -11.27 -12.65 -3.84
CA VAL A 132 -10.45 -13.81 -3.45
C VAL A 132 -10.55 -14.07 -1.96
N ASN A 133 -10.50 -13.02 -1.14
CA ASN A 133 -10.72 -13.10 0.29
C ASN A 133 -12.21 -13.11 0.61
N ARG A 134 -12.54 -13.59 1.82
CA ARG A 134 -13.90 -13.51 2.34
C ARG A 134 -14.32 -12.05 2.46
N GLN A 135 -15.44 -11.70 1.86
CA GLN A 135 -16.05 -10.39 2.04
C GLN A 135 -16.57 -10.24 3.47
N PHE A 136 -16.57 -9.02 3.94
CA PHE A 136 -17.23 -8.63 5.17
C PHE A 136 -18.06 -7.37 4.94
N ASN A 137 -19.12 -7.24 5.74
CA ASN A 137 -19.99 -6.09 5.74
C ASN A 137 -20.43 -5.82 7.19
N PHE A 138 -19.90 -4.77 7.80
CA PHE A 138 -20.16 -4.43 9.20
C PHE A 138 -20.77 -3.06 9.32
N ALA A 139 -21.89 -2.96 10.05
CA ALA A 139 -22.32 -1.70 10.61
C ALA A 139 -21.38 -1.29 11.76
N MET A 140 -20.99 -0.03 11.78
CA MET A 140 -20.17 0.57 12.84
C MET A 140 -20.90 1.82 13.39
N PRO A 141 -21.91 1.63 14.26
CA PRO A 141 -22.54 2.74 14.96
C PRO A 141 -21.50 3.50 15.79
N LYS A 142 -21.79 4.77 16.12
CA LYS A 142 -20.88 5.69 16.84
C LYS A 142 -20.23 5.12 18.12
N VAL A 143 -20.86 4.12 18.74
CA VAL A 143 -20.37 3.45 19.95
C VAL A 143 -19.35 2.34 19.62
N VAL A 144 -19.34 1.83 18.39
CA VAL A 144 -18.37 0.84 17.93
C VAL A 144 -17.17 1.55 17.33
N LYS A 145 -16.12 1.70 18.15
CA LYS A 145 -14.93 2.47 17.78
C LYS A 145 -13.93 1.70 16.94
N GLU A 146 -13.96 0.37 17.01
CA GLU A 146 -12.97 -0.46 16.34
C GLU A 146 -13.53 -1.83 15.99
N LYS A 147 -13.09 -2.36 14.85
CA LYS A 147 -13.21 -3.76 14.44
C LYS A 147 -11.90 -4.23 13.84
N LYS A 148 -11.66 -5.54 13.90
CA LYS A 148 -10.44 -6.16 13.39
C LYS A 148 -10.80 -7.22 12.37
N VAL A 149 -10.02 -7.27 11.30
CA VAL A 149 -10.13 -8.29 10.24
C VAL A 149 -8.74 -8.73 9.78
N ILE A 150 -8.66 -9.91 9.19
CA ILE A 150 -7.43 -10.45 8.61
C ILE A 150 -7.77 -11.00 7.23
N PHE A 151 -7.01 -10.61 6.23
CA PHE A 151 -7.05 -11.20 4.89
C PHE A 151 -6.08 -12.38 4.82
N LYS A 152 -6.56 -13.51 4.31
CA LYS A 152 -5.81 -14.79 4.32
C LYS A 152 -5.12 -15.12 3.01
N LYS A 153 -5.44 -14.40 1.93
CA LYS A 153 -4.95 -14.67 0.58
C LYS A 153 -4.48 -13.37 -0.06
N THR A 154 -3.44 -13.45 -0.88
CA THR A 154 -3.06 -12.35 -1.76
C THR A 154 -4.19 -12.00 -2.71
N GLU A 155 -4.38 -10.72 -2.98
CA GLU A 155 -5.45 -10.24 -3.85
C GLU A 155 -5.06 -8.92 -4.52
N ALA A 156 -5.31 -8.83 -5.83
CA ALA A 156 -5.16 -7.60 -6.59
C ALA A 156 -6.05 -6.48 -6.03
N PRO A 157 -5.79 -5.21 -6.32
CA PRO A 157 -6.52 -4.10 -5.73
C PRO A 157 -8.03 -4.21 -5.85
N PHE A 158 -8.71 -4.16 -4.72
CA PHE A 158 -10.16 -4.13 -4.60
C PHE A 158 -10.57 -2.97 -3.69
N TYR A 159 -11.84 -2.58 -3.77
CA TYR A 159 -12.31 -1.44 -2.99
C TYR A 159 -13.10 -1.86 -1.74
N ILE A 160 -13.09 -0.97 -0.78
CA ILE A 160 -13.90 -0.96 0.42
C ILE A 160 -14.86 0.22 0.29
N LYS A 161 -16.12 0.06 0.66
CA LYS A 161 -17.16 1.10 0.58
C LYS A 161 -17.99 1.20 1.84
N CYS A 162 -18.67 2.31 2.01
CA CYS A 162 -19.77 2.46 2.95
C CYS A 162 -21.11 2.35 2.20
N ASP A 163 -22.02 1.52 2.70
CA ASP A 163 -23.35 1.38 2.11
C ASP A 163 -24.30 2.51 2.57
N VAL A 164 -23.96 3.19 3.68
CA VAL A 164 -24.72 4.34 4.23
C VAL A 164 -24.31 5.64 3.53
N HIS A 165 -23.01 5.82 3.29
CA HIS A 165 -22.43 7.03 2.70
C HIS A 165 -21.78 6.69 1.36
N PRO A 166 -22.49 6.78 0.23
CA PRO A 166 -22.03 6.27 -1.07
C PRO A 166 -20.76 6.94 -1.62
N TRP A 167 -20.35 8.06 -1.05
CA TRP A 167 -19.13 8.75 -1.40
C TRP A 167 -17.89 8.18 -0.71
N MET A 168 -18.05 7.44 0.42
CA MET A 168 -16.94 6.83 1.17
C MET A 168 -16.43 5.58 0.45
N LYS A 169 -15.20 5.66 0.00
CA LYS A 169 -14.52 4.58 -0.71
C LYS A 169 -13.03 4.61 -0.44
N ALA A 170 -12.44 3.45 -0.28
CA ALA A 170 -10.99 3.24 -0.24
C ALA A 170 -10.61 2.03 -1.10
N TRP A 171 -9.32 1.89 -1.39
CA TRP A 171 -8.77 0.76 -2.12
C TRP A 171 -7.68 0.08 -1.32
N THR A 172 -7.62 -1.24 -1.40
CA THR A 172 -6.55 -2.02 -0.78
C THR A 172 -6.14 -3.17 -1.68
N THR A 173 -4.89 -3.60 -1.52
CA THR A 173 -4.36 -4.85 -2.08
C THR A 173 -3.84 -5.71 -0.95
N VAL A 174 -3.87 -7.03 -1.12
CA VAL A 174 -3.27 -7.96 -0.17
C VAL A 174 -2.07 -8.63 -0.84
N VAL A 175 -0.91 -8.50 -0.24
CA VAL A 175 0.36 -9.02 -0.74
C VAL A 175 0.99 -9.98 0.28
N ASP A 176 1.99 -10.74 -0.12
CA ASP A 176 2.72 -11.68 0.75
C ASP A 176 4.14 -11.22 1.09
N HIS A 177 4.48 -9.99 0.75
CA HIS A 177 5.77 -9.36 1.03
C HIS A 177 5.60 -7.88 1.36
N PRO A 178 6.56 -7.20 2.03
CA PRO A 178 6.45 -5.79 2.42
C PRO A 178 6.86 -4.79 1.31
N TYR A 179 7.22 -5.26 0.11
CA TYR A 179 7.81 -4.41 -0.93
C TYR A 179 6.74 -3.71 -1.78
N PHE A 180 6.02 -2.81 -1.16
CA PHE A 180 5.04 -1.92 -1.78
C PHE A 180 5.05 -0.54 -1.11
N ALA A 181 4.56 0.45 -1.83
CA ALA A 181 4.35 1.81 -1.34
C ALA A 181 3.13 2.43 -2.01
N VAL A 182 2.65 3.54 -1.47
CA VAL A 182 1.63 4.39 -2.09
C VAL A 182 2.20 5.78 -2.27
N SER A 183 2.06 6.36 -3.46
CA SER A 183 2.60 7.69 -3.72
C SER A 183 1.89 8.76 -2.89
N ASP A 184 2.67 9.69 -2.37
CA ASP A 184 2.22 10.84 -1.58
C ASP A 184 1.59 11.97 -2.44
N SER A 185 1.26 13.10 -1.83
CA SER A 185 0.70 14.27 -2.51
C SER A 185 1.63 14.89 -3.56
N ASN A 186 2.92 14.60 -3.50
CA ASN A 186 3.94 15.01 -4.45
C ASN A 186 4.30 13.90 -5.45
N GLY A 187 3.50 12.83 -5.49
CA GLY A 187 3.74 11.69 -6.35
C GLY A 187 4.92 10.82 -5.95
N ASN A 188 5.61 11.12 -4.85
CA ASN A 188 6.80 10.39 -4.44
C ASN A 188 6.43 9.07 -3.76
N TYR A 189 7.26 8.05 -3.99
CA TYR A 189 7.18 6.78 -3.30
C TYR A 189 8.57 6.26 -2.97
N GLU A 190 8.64 5.42 -1.93
CA GLU A 190 9.86 4.72 -1.54
C GLU A 190 9.51 3.31 -1.04
N ILE A 191 10.25 2.30 -1.54
CA ILE A 191 10.22 0.92 -1.07
C ILE A 191 11.62 0.57 -0.61
N THR A 192 11.77 0.20 0.66
CA THR A 192 13.07 -0.04 1.29
C THR A 192 13.31 -1.53 1.53
N GLY A 193 14.59 -1.87 1.71
CA GLY A 193 15.00 -3.21 2.14
C GLY A 193 14.77 -4.29 1.10
N ILE A 194 14.71 -3.95 -0.18
CA ILE A 194 14.49 -4.90 -1.28
C ILE A 194 15.77 -5.72 -1.48
N PRO A 195 15.71 -7.07 -1.48
CA PRO A 195 16.87 -7.90 -1.80
C PRO A 195 17.45 -7.55 -3.18
N VAL A 196 18.76 -7.72 -3.33
CA VAL A 196 19.42 -7.56 -4.64
C VAL A 196 18.81 -8.53 -5.64
N GLY A 197 18.45 -8.01 -6.82
CA GLY A 197 17.79 -8.81 -7.85
C GLY A 197 17.11 -7.96 -8.92
N THR A 198 16.48 -8.61 -9.87
CA THR A 198 15.66 -7.95 -10.89
C THR A 198 14.21 -8.34 -10.70
N TYR A 199 13.33 -7.34 -10.64
CA TYR A 199 11.93 -7.49 -10.30
C TYR A 199 11.04 -6.78 -11.31
N ASP A 200 9.82 -7.29 -11.49
CA ASP A 200 8.75 -6.55 -12.13
C ASP A 200 8.10 -5.64 -11.08
N VAL A 201 8.00 -4.34 -11.37
CA VAL A 201 7.32 -3.34 -10.54
C VAL A 201 6.05 -2.88 -11.23
N VAL A 202 4.94 -2.82 -10.49
CA VAL A 202 3.62 -2.44 -10.99
C VAL A 202 3.18 -1.14 -10.36
N PHE A 203 2.73 -0.22 -11.19
CA PHE A 203 2.09 1.03 -10.81
C PHE A 203 0.59 0.93 -11.08
N TRP A 204 -0.21 0.93 -10.03
CA TRP A 204 -1.66 0.85 -10.12
C TRP A 204 -2.34 2.10 -9.56
N HIS A 205 -3.37 2.57 -10.25
CA HIS A 205 -4.23 3.65 -9.76
C HIS A 205 -5.68 3.34 -10.11
N GLU A 206 -6.65 3.75 -9.29
CA GLU A 206 -8.08 3.42 -9.51
C GLU A 206 -8.63 3.97 -10.85
N LYS A 207 -7.98 4.95 -11.45
CA LYS A 207 -8.32 5.49 -12.78
C LYS A 207 -7.41 4.99 -13.89
N ALA A 208 -6.55 4.01 -13.63
CA ALA A 208 -5.54 3.53 -14.58
C ALA A 208 -6.11 3.21 -15.98
N LYS A 209 -7.30 2.61 -16.05
CA LYS A 209 -7.97 2.33 -17.34
C LYS A 209 -8.17 3.58 -18.19
N GLY A 210 -8.48 4.73 -17.58
CA GLY A 210 -8.62 6.01 -18.26
C GLY A 210 -7.32 6.77 -18.48
N MET A 211 -6.19 6.23 -18.00
CA MET A 211 -4.85 6.83 -18.01
C MET A 211 -3.83 5.96 -18.77
N GLY A 212 -4.28 5.08 -19.65
CA GLY A 212 -3.37 4.23 -20.43
C GLY A 212 -3.14 2.83 -19.86
N GLY A 213 -3.74 2.51 -18.70
CA GLY A 213 -3.62 1.20 -18.07
C GLY A 213 -2.70 1.19 -16.84
N ILE A 214 -2.28 0.01 -16.45
CA ILE A 214 -1.33 -0.21 -15.36
C ILE A 214 0.08 -0.04 -15.91
N GLY A 215 0.95 0.69 -15.19
CA GLY A 215 2.39 0.74 -15.48
C GLY A 215 3.06 -0.54 -15.00
N GLU A 216 3.95 -1.11 -15.83
CA GLU A 216 4.71 -2.30 -15.47
C GLU A 216 6.13 -2.18 -16.04
N TYR A 217 7.15 -2.38 -15.19
CA TYR A 217 8.56 -2.21 -15.53
C TYR A 217 9.41 -3.27 -14.89
N LYS A 218 10.54 -3.58 -15.54
CA LYS A 218 11.63 -4.33 -14.88
C LYS A 218 12.59 -3.36 -14.23
N VAL A 219 12.88 -3.58 -12.95
CA VAL A 219 13.85 -2.81 -12.19
C VAL A 219 14.92 -3.75 -11.63
N THR A 220 16.18 -3.31 -11.63
CA THR A 220 17.27 -4.04 -11.02
C THR A 220 17.71 -3.33 -9.75
N ILE A 221 17.61 -4.02 -8.64
CA ILE A 221 18.12 -3.58 -7.34
C ILE A 221 19.53 -4.10 -7.22
N SER A 222 20.49 -3.21 -7.16
CA SER A 222 21.93 -3.53 -7.06
C SER A 222 22.46 -3.20 -5.67
N LYS A 223 23.66 -3.69 -5.38
CA LYS A 223 24.46 -3.31 -4.21
C LYS A 223 25.44 -2.23 -4.64
N ASP A 224 25.59 -1.20 -3.84
CA ASP A 224 26.62 -0.17 -3.98
C ASP A 224 27.50 -0.16 -2.72
N GLY A 225 28.61 -0.87 -2.77
CA GLY A 225 29.54 -1.02 -1.64
C GLY A 225 28.87 -1.60 -0.39
N GLU A 226 29.00 -0.90 0.75
CA GLU A 226 28.39 -1.27 2.04
C GLU A 226 27.04 -0.58 2.29
N THR A 227 26.64 0.38 1.44
CA THR A 227 25.39 1.11 1.53
C THR A 227 24.30 0.47 0.68
N ALA A 228 23.04 0.63 1.10
CA ALA A 228 21.90 0.23 0.28
C ALA A 228 21.89 1.08 -1.01
N ALA A 229 21.93 0.43 -2.17
CA ALA A 229 21.78 1.13 -3.43
C ALA A 229 20.36 1.71 -3.57
N VAL A 230 20.26 2.91 -4.12
CA VAL A 230 18.99 3.53 -4.46
C VAL A 230 18.77 3.41 -5.96
N THR A 231 17.74 2.67 -6.34
CA THR A 231 17.27 2.58 -7.73
C THR A 231 16.10 3.53 -7.90
N THR A 232 16.13 4.33 -8.97
CA THR A 232 15.02 5.25 -9.28
C THR A 232 14.23 4.74 -10.48
N GLN A 233 12.91 4.67 -10.34
CA GLN A 233 11.98 4.34 -11.42
C GLN A 233 10.80 5.30 -11.39
N ASP A 234 10.79 6.28 -12.30
CA ASP A 234 9.65 7.16 -12.48
C ASP A 234 8.58 6.51 -13.37
N HIS A 235 7.33 6.89 -13.15
CA HIS A 235 6.22 6.47 -13.98
C HIS A 235 5.33 7.64 -14.36
N GLN A 236 4.97 7.71 -15.65
CA GLN A 236 4.01 8.68 -16.14
C GLN A 236 2.79 7.99 -16.75
N PHE A 237 1.64 8.14 -16.12
CA PHE A 237 0.37 7.79 -16.74
C PHE A 237 0.03 8.79 -17.85
N VAL A 238 -0.39 8.28 -19.01
CA VAL A 238 -0.72 9.08 -20.19
C VAL A 238 -2.16 8.83 -20.60
N ARG A 239 -2.94 9.89 -20.76
CA ARG A 239 -4.31 9.75 -21.25
C ARG A 239 -4.30 9.22 -22.69
N PRO A 240 -5.01 8.10 -23.00
CA PRO A 240 -5.10 7.60 -24.35
C PRO A 240 -5.70 8.65 -25.30
N LYS A 241 -5.10 8.83 -26.46
CA LYS A 241 -5.70 9.64 -27.53
C LYS A 241 -7.01 8.97 -27.96
N LYS A 242 -8.10 9.72 -28.03
CA LYS A 242 -9.33 9.21 -28.65
C LYS A 242 -9.01 8.82 -30.08
N LYS A 243 -9.26 7.57 -30.45
CA LYS A 243 -9.27 7.20 -31.89
C LYS A 243 -10.36 8.06 -32.55
N LYS A 244 -9.96 8.82 -33.55
CA LYS A 244 -10.90 9.56 -34.41
C LYS A 244 -11.70 8.59 -35.26
#